data_d97eadd3b6fc5615e858d13104d1604a
#
_entry.id   d97eadd3b6fc5615e858d13104d1604a
#
_cell.length_a   1.000
_cell.length_b   1.000
_cell.length_c   1.000
_cell.angle_alpha   90.00
_cell.angle_beta   90.00
_cell.angle_gamma   90.00
#
_symmetry.space_group_name_H-M   'P 1'
#
loop_
_entity.id
_entity.type
_entity.pdbx_description
1 polymer ?
#
loop_
_entity_poly.entity_id
_entity_poly.type
_entity_poly.pdbx_seq_one_letter_code
_entity_poly.pdbx_strand_id
1 'polypeptide(L)'
;MRNLSPALESVSTMDAVLDVTVLVLILLGALLCLTAAIGLLRFRDVPTRLHAATKPQVLGLILICLAIALSLRSWPVVAFLVPVVLIQLATAPLSAHMIGRRAYRNGTIDESSMYVDELAESQRTPPAAGG
;
A
#
# COMPACT_ATOMS: atom_id res chain seq x y z
N MET A 1 8.26 14.21 52.16
CA MET A 1 8.10 13.18 51.11
C MET A 1 7.09 13.70 50.09
N ARG A 2 7.55 14.27 48.99
CA ARG A 2 6.71 14.88 47.96
C ARG A 2 6.01 13.78 47.15
N ASN A 3 4.68 13.88 46.98
CA ASN A 3 3.85 12.90 46.23
C ASN A 3 4.33 12.72 44.81
N LEU A 4 5.15 11.68 44.58
CA LEU A 4 5.61 11.20 43.27
C LEU A 4 4.53 10.33 42.58
N SER A 5 3.50 9.92 43.32
CA SER A 5 2.45 9.02 42.84
C SER A 5 1.67 9.51 41.60
N PRO A 6 1.18 10.77 41.52
CA PRO A 6 0.38 11.19 40.37
C PRO A 6 1.19 11.31 39.07
N ALA A 7 2.49 11.62 39.16
CA ALA A 7 3.36 11.69 37.99
C ALA A 7 3.70 10.30 37.44
N LEU A 8 3.90 9.32 38.33
CA LEU A 8 4.14 7.94 37.94
C LEU A 8 2.88 7.27 37.34
N GLU A 9 1.71 7.57 37.88
CA GLU A 9 0.42 7.11 37.33
C GLU A 9 0.15 7.70 35.95
N SER A 10 0.42 8.98 35.74
CA SER A 10 0.22 9.61 34.42
C SER A 10 1.16 9.05 33.34
N VAL A 11 2.41 8.77 33.66
CA VAL A 11 3.38 8.13 32.76
C VAL A 11 2.93 6.70 32.42
N SER A 12 2.50 5.93 33.42
CA SER A 12 1.97 4.57 33.21
C SER A 12 0.73 4.55 32.33
N THR A 13 -0.17 5.48 32.50
CA THR A 13 -1.40 5.59 31.67
C THR A 13 -1.08 6.00 30.25
N MET A 14 -0.14 6.92 30.05
CA MET A 14 0.28 7.36 28.73
C MET A 14 0.95 6.20 27.94
N ASP A 15 1.80 5.43 28.59
CA ASP A 15 2.45 4.28 27.97
C ASP A 15 1.43 3.19 27.63
N ALA A 16 0.46 2.92 28.50
CA ALA A 16 -0.61 1.97 28.22
C ALA A 16 -1.47 2.40 27.01
N VAL A 17 -1.81 3.68 26.89
CA VAL A 17 -2.56 4.22 25.74
C VAL A 17 -1.77 4.08 24.45
N LEU A 18 -0.46 4.33 24.50
CA LEU A 18 0.41 4.16 23.34
C LEU A 18 0.52 2.70 22.91
N ASP A 19 0.68 1.78 23.85
CA ASP A 19 0.75 0.35 23.58
C ASP A 19 -0.54 -0.15 22.92
N VAL A 20 -1.70 0.24 23.43
CA VAL A 20 -2.99 -0.09 22.82
C VAL A 20 -3.10 0.52 21.42
N THR A 21 -2.66 1.76 21.22
CA THR A 21 -2.67 2.41 19.90
C THR A 21 -1.79 1.66 18.91
N VAL A 22 -0.59 1.26 19.30
CA VAL A 22 0.35 0.46 18.50
C VAL A 22 -0.27 -0.87 18.11
N LEU A 23 -0.89 -1.58 19.06
CA LEU A 23 -1.57 -2.85 18.79
C LEU A 23 -2.71 -2.70 17.80
N VAL A 24 -3.54 -1.66 17.93
CA VAL A 24 -4.63 -1.37 17.00
C VAL A 24 -4.11 -1.07 15.61
N LEU A 25 -3.04 -0.27 15.49
CA LEU A 25 -2.43 0.07 14.19
C LEU A 25 -1.85 -1.18 13.50
N ILE A 26 -1.18 -2.06 14.25
CA ILE A 26 -0.66 -3.34 13.72
C ILE A 26 -1.82 -4.22 13.25
N LEU A 27 -2.86 -4.36 14.03
CA LEU A 27 -4.02 -5.19 13.68
C LEU A 27 -4.71 -4.67 12.42
N LEU A 28 -4.96 -3.36 12.33
CA LEU A 28 -5.55 -2.74 11.15
C LEU A 28 -4.65 -2.89 9.92
N GLY A 29 -3.35 -2.68 10.07
CA GLY A 29 -2.37 -2.87 9.00
C GLY A 29 -2.35 -4.33 8.51
N ALA A 30 -2.36 -5.30 9.41
CA ALA A 30 -2.40 -6.72 9.07
C ALA A 30 -3.70 -7.10 8.35
N LEU A 31 -4.85 -6.60 8.80
CA LEU A 31 -6.15 -6.81 8.13
C LEU A 31 -6.18 -6.23 6.72
N LEU A 32 -5.61 -5.04 6.52
CA LEU A 32 -5.50 -4.43 5.19
C LEU A 32 -4.58 -5.24 4.27
N CYS A 33 -3.46 -5.75 4.76
CA CYS A 33 -2.59 -6.65 3.98
C CYS A 33 -3.30 -7.97 3.66
N LEU A 34 -4.08 -8.51 4.58
CA LEU A 34 -4.87 -9.72 4.36
C LEU A 34 -5.95 -9.49 3.28
N THR A 35 -6.65 -8.36 3.32
CA THR A 35 -7.66 -8.01 2.29
C THR A 35 -7.02 -7.83 0.92
N ALA A 36 -5.81 -7.24 0.84
CA ALA A 36 -5.03 -7.16 -0.40
C ALA A 36 -4.69 -8.56 -0.94
N ALA A 37 -4.25 -9.47 -0.09
CA ALA A 37 -3.93 -10.85 -0.47
C ALA A 37 -5.17 -11.61 -0.97
N ILE A 38 -6.32 -11.48 -0.29
CA ILE A 38 -7.59 -12.08 -0.71
C ILE A 38 -8.02 -11.47 -2.06
N GLY A 39 -7.87 -10.17 -2.27
CA GLY A 39 -8.15 -9.50 -3.54
C GLY A 39 -7.35 -10.10 -4.70
N LEU A 40 -6.06 -10.37 -4.50
CA LEU A 40 -5.20 -11.01 -5.51
C LEU A 40 -5.66 -12.43 -5.90
N LEU A 41 -6.21 -13.18 -4.95
CA LEU A 41 -6.67 -14.56 -5.20
C LEU A 41 -8.07 -14.61 -5.81
N ARG A 42 -8.94 -13.65 -5.50
CA ARG A 42 -10.36 -13.69 -5.85
C ARG A 42 -10.68 -13.11 -7.22
N PHE A 43 -9.99 -12.07 -7.65
CA PHE A 43 -10.28 -11.44 -8.93
C PHE A 43 -9.59 -12.18 -10.09
N ARG A 44 -10.31 -12.38 -11.20
CA ARG A 44 -9.80 -13.07 -12.40
C ARG A 44 -8.97 -12.16 -13.30
N ASP A 45 -9.32 -10.88 -13.37
CA ASP A 45 -8.69 -9.92 -14.28
C ASP A 45 -7.45 -9.27 -13.66
N VAL A 46 -6.35 -9.25 -14.42
CA VAL A 46 -5.07 -8.68 -13.98
C VAL A 46 -5.16 -7.21 -13.58
N PRO A 47 -5.80 -6.30 -14.35
CA PRO A 47 -5.93 -4.90 -13.96
C PRO A 47 -6.72 -4.71 -12.67
N THR A 48 -7.83 -5.44 -12.51
CA THR A 48 -8.69 -5.38 -11.32
C THR A 48 -7.96 -5.91 -10.08
N ARG A 49 -7.15 -6.97 -10.22
CA ARG A 49 -6.30 -7.49 -9.14
C ARG A 49 -5.30 -6.45 -8.65
N LEU A 50 -4.63 -5.76 -9.58
CA LEU A 50 -3.63 -4.75 -9.25
C LEU A 50 -4.25 -3.57 -8.49
N HIS A 51 -5.41 -3.07 -8.94
CA HIS A 51 -6.11 -1.98 -8.29
C HIS A 51 -6.67 -2.38 -6.91
N ALA A 52 -7.19 -3.58 -6.78
CA ALA A 52 -7.77 -4.08 -5.52
C ALA A 52 -6.69 -4.36 -4.46
N ALA A 53 -5.49 -4.77 -4.87
CA ALA A 53 -4.41 -5.14 -3.96
C ALA A 53 -3.53 -3.95 -3.55
N THR A 54 -3.19 -3.07 -4.48
CA THR A 54 -2.20 -2.00 -4.23
C THR A 54 -2.66 -0.97 -3.20
N LYS A 55 -3.93 -0.57 -3.21
CA LYS A 55 -4.46 0.44 -2.27
C LYS A 55 -4.42 -0.04 -0.82
N PRO A 56 -5.03 -1.18 -0.44
CA PRO A 56 -5.02 -1.64 0.94
C PRO A 56 -3.62 -2.11 1.38
N GLN A 57 -2.79 -2.64 0.49
CA GLN A 57 -1.42 -3.05 0.80
C GLN A 57 -0.54 -1.86 1.23
N VAL A 58 -0.56 -0.78 0.45
CA VAL A 58 0.24 0.42 0.76
C VAL A 58 -0.23 1.06 2.06
N LEU A 59 -1.55 1.18 2.26
CA LEU A 59 -2.11 1.72 3.50
C LEU A 59 -1.75 0.83 4.70
N GLY A 60 -1.86 -0.49 4.56
CA GLY A 60 -1.49 -1.45 5.60
C GLY A 60 -0.02 -1.33 6.01
N LEU A 61 0.89 -1.19 5.02
CA LEU A 61 2.31 -0.98 5.30
C LEU A 61 2.57 0.33 6.05
N ILE A 62 1.92 1.43 5.64
CA ILE A 62 2.06 2.72 6.32
C ILE A 62 1.62 2.63 7.78
N LEU A 63 0.49 1.96 8.07
CA LEU A 63 0.02 1.77 9.44
C LEU A 63 1.00 0.95 10.28
N ILE A 64 1.58 -0.11 9.72
CA ILE A 64 2.60 -0.92 10.41
C ILE A 64 3.87 -0.11 10.66
N CYS A 65 4.35 0.65 9.68
CA CYS A 65 5.51 1.53 9.86
C CYS A 65 5.25 2.60 10.93
N LEU A 66 4.06 3.18 10.95
CA LEU A 66 3.66 4.15 11.98
C LEU A 66 3.63 3.50 13.38
N ALA A 67 3.10 2.28 13.48
CA ALA A 67 3.09 1.52 14.74
C ALA A 67 4.51 1.26 15.26
N ILE A 68 5.44 0.86 14.38
CA ILE A 68 6.85 0.65 14.73
C ILE A 68 7.50 1.95 15.19
N ALA A 69 7.26 3.06 14.49
CA ALA A 69 7.80 4.37 14.83
C ALA A 69 7.31 4.84 16.21
N LEU A 70 6.03 4.63 16.52
CA LEU A 70 5.43 4.96 17.83
C LEU A 70 5.96 4.06 18.95
N SER A 71 6.13 2.76 18.68
CA SER A 71 6.58 1.78 19.67
C SER A 71 8.05 2.01 20.06
N LEU A 72 8.93 2.19 19.09
CA LEU A 72 10.37 2.31 19.33
C LEU A 72 10.81 3.72 19.72
N ARG A 73 10.00 4.73 19.46
CA ARG A 73 10.26 6.16 19.80
C ARG A 73 11.69 6.62 19.49
N SER A 74 12.28 6.06 18.45
CA SER A 74 13.68 6.27 18.10
C SER A 74 13.79 7.01 16.78
N TRP A 75 14.45 8.18 16.78
CA TRP A 75 14.67 8.97 15.57
C TRP A 75 15.39 8.22 14.44
N PRO A 76 16.43 7.40 14.72
CA PRO A 76 17.06 6.57 13.69
C PRO A 76 16.09 5.59 13.02
N VAL A 77 15.15 5.01 13.77
CA VAL A 77 14.13 4.10 13.21
C VAL A 77 13.20 4.85 12.27
N VAL A 78 12.73 6.03 12.65
CA VAL A 78 11.88 6.87 11.78
C VAL A 78 12.64 7.23 10.49
N ALA A 79 13.91 7.63 10.60
CA ALA A 79 14.75 7.95 9.45
C ALA A 79 14.94 6.76 8.49
N PHE A 80 14.94 5.53 9.02
CA PHE A 80 15.00 4.31 8.22
C PHE A 80 13.65 3.93 7.59
N LEU A 81 12.54 4.15 8.28
CA LEU A 81 11.20 3.81 7.79
C LEU A 81 10.71 4.75 6.67
N VAL A 82 11.09 6.02 6.71
CA VAL A 82 10.69 7.01 5.69
C VAL A 82 11.10 6.58 4.27
N PRO A 83 12.36 6.23 3.96
CA PRO A 83 12.73 5.77 2.62
C PRO A 83 12.03 4.46 2.23
N VAL A 84 11.76 3.56 3.18
CA VAL A 84 11.00 2.33 2.91
C VAL A 84 9.60 2.65 2.39
N VAL A 85 8.88 3.56 3.06
CA VAL A 85 7.56 4.00 2.63
C VAL A 85 7.62 4.72 1.29
N LEU A 86 8.59 5.60 1.07
CA LEU A 86 8.76 6.34 -0.19
C LEU A 86 9.02 5.39 -1.38
N ILE A 87 9.92 4.42 -1.20
CA ILE A 87 10.20 3.41 -2.23
C ILE A 87 8.94 2.60 -2.52
N GLN A 88 8.20 2.19 -1.51
CA GLN A 88 6.95 1.45 -1.68
C GLN A 88 5.89 2.26 -2.44
N LEU A 89 5.74 3.55 -2.13
CA LEU A 89 4.82 4.45 -2.84
C LEU A 89 5.23 4.65 -4.31
N ALA A 90 6.52 4.65 -4.62
CA ALA A 90 7.03 4.81 -5.97
C ALA A 90 6.94 3.51 -6.78
N THR A 91 7.25 2.36 -6.17
CA THR A 91 7.34 1.07 -6.89
C THR A 91 5.97 0.42 -7.12
N ALA A 92 5.01 0.60 -6.21
CA ALA A 92 3.68 0.01 -6.35
C ALA A 92 2.96 0.45 -7.65
N PRO A 93 2.81 1.74 -7.98
CA PRO A 93 2.17 2.16 -9.23
C PRO A 93 2.99 1.80 -10.47
N LEU A 94 4.33 1.84 -10.40
CA LEU A 94 5.18 1.49 -11.54
C LEU A 94 5.03 0.02 -11.92
N SER A 95 5.03 -0.88 -10.96
CA SER A 95 4.83 -2.31 -11.17
C SER A 95 3.45 -2.61 -11.77
N ALA A 96 2.40 -1.94 -11.27
CA ALA A 96 1.04 -2.06 -11.78
C ALA A 96 0.95 -1.66 -13.27
N HIS A 97 1.59 -0.57 -13.66
CA HIS A 97 1.64 -0.12 -15.06
C HIS A 97 2.38 -1.10 -15.97
N MET A 98 3.51 -1.63 -15.55
CA MET A 98 4.29 -2.59 -16.35
C MET A 98 3.54 -3.90 -16.55
N ILE A 99 2.91 -4.43 -15.52
CA ILE A 99 2.14 -5.68 -15.60
C ILE A 99 0.88 -5.48 -16.44
N GLY A 100 0.17 -4.36 -16.28
CA GLY A 100 -1.01 -4.03 -17.09
C GLY A 100 -0.68 -3.98 -18.59
N ARG A 101 0.44 -3.36 -18.97
CA ARG A 101 0.91 -3.30 -20.36
C ARG A 101 1.27 -4.69 -20.93
N ARG A 102 1.84 -5.56 -20.12
CA ARG A 102 2.16 -6.94 -20.53
C ARG A 102 0.91 -7.80 -20.66
N ALA A 103 -0.04 -7.67 -19.75
CA ALA A 103 -1.31 -8.38 -19.79
C ALA A 103 -2.10 -8.05 -21.06
N TYR A 104 -2.12 -6.78 -21.47
CA TYR A 104 -2.72 -6.34 -22.74
C TYR A 104 -2.06 -6.99 -23.95
N ARG A 105 -0.73 -6.96 -24.04
CA ARG A 105 0.03 -7.53 -25.18
C ARG A 105 -0.10 -9.05 -25.31
N ASN A 106 -0.35 -9.75 -24.21
CA ASN A 106 -0.49 -11.21 -24.20
C ASN A 106 -1.95 -11.69 -24.36
N GLY A 107 -2.91 -10.76 -24.60
CA GLY A 107 -4.33 -11.12 -24.78
C GLY A 107 -4.98 -11.74 -23.54
N THR A 108 -4.41 -11.51 -22.35
CA THR A 108 -4.96 -12.04 -21.09
C THR A 108 -6.03 -11.13 -20.49
N ILE A 109 -6.34 -10.02 -21.15
CA ILE A 109 -7.41 -9.09 -20.77
C ILE A 109 -8.64 -9.47 -21.58
N ASP A 110 -9.77 -9.62 -20.91
CA ASP A 110 -11.06 -9.86 -21.56
C ASP A 110 -11.49 -8.58 -22.30
N GLU A 111 -11.34 -8.59 -23.63
CA GLU A 111 -11.67 -7.43 -24.48
C GLU A 111 -13.14 -7.01 -24.38
N SER A 112 -14.01 -7.93 -23.98
CA SER A 112 -15.44 -7.66 -23.79
C SER A 112 -15.73 -6.75 -22.59
N SER A 113 -14.78 -6.60 -21.66
CA SER A 113 -14.90 -5.74 -20.47
C SER A 113 -14.32 -4.34 -20.66
N MET A 114 -13.67 -4.07 -21.79
CA MET A 114 -13.11 -2.74 -22.10
C MET A 114 -14.16 -1.80 -22.70
N TYR A 115 -14.39 -0.69 -22.02
CA TYR A 115 -15.30 0.35 -22.51
C TYR A 115 -14.72 1.15 -23.69
N VAL A 116 -13.38 1.33 -23.74
CA VAL A 116 -12.64 1.99 -24.82
C VAL A 116 -11.27 1.32 -24.97
N ASP A 117 -10.90 0.92 -26.17
CA ASP A 117 -9.59 0.35 -26.50
C ASP A 117 -8.73 1.35 -27.28
N GLU A 118 -8.18 2.36 -26.60
CA GLU A 118 -7.30 3.38 -27.18
C GLU A 118 -5.97 2.79 -27.71
N LEU A 119 -5.53 1.65 -27.16
CA LEU A 119 -4.28 1.02 -27.59
C LEU A 119 -4.44 0.27 -28.92
N ALA A 120 -5.59 -0.35 -29.16
CA ALA A 120 -5.87 -0.98 -30.46
C ALA A 120 -5.95 0.08 -31.55
N GLU A 121 -6.53 1.25 -31.28
CA GLU A 121 -6.62 2.35 -32.24
C GLU A 121 -5.25 2.95 -32.56
N SER A 122 -4.39 3.13 -31.56
CA SER A 122 -3.02 3.62 -31.75
C SER A 122 -2.12 2.67 -32.54
N GLN A 123 -2.42 1.36 -32.53
CA GLN A 123 -1.69 0.36 -33.31
C GLN A 123 -2.23 0.23 -34.75
N ARG A 124 -3.49 0.60 -34.99
CA ARG A 124 -4.10 0.59 -36.33
C ARG A 124 -3.74 1.82 -37.15
N THR A 125 -3.37 2.90 -36.51
CA THR A 125 -2.93 4.12 -37.20
C THR A 125 -1.42 4.04 -37.43
N PRO A 126 -0.92 3.73 -38.64
CA PRO A 126 0.51 3.81 -38.90
C PRO A 126 0.97 5.24 -38.65
N PRO A 127 2.19 5.47 -38.12
CA PRO A 127 2.72 6.81 -38.01
C PRO A 127 2.66 7.42 -39.40
N ALA A 128 1.98 8.58 -39.52
CA ALA A 128 1.93 9.33 -40.74
C ALA A 128 3.35 9.48 -41.27
N ALA A 129 3.62 8.90 -42.43
CA ALA A 129 4.91 9.01 -43.07
C ALA A 129 5.17 10.51 -43.25
N GLY A 130 6.11 11.01 -42.44
CA GLY A 130 6.54 12.40 -42.53
C GLY A 130 7.07 12.67 -43.92
N GLY A 131 6.39 13.56 -44.63
CA GLY A 131 6.92 14.19 -45.81
C GLY A 131 7.95 15.26 -45.48
#